data_e78fefe7db0520b922aae715b232ada2
#
_entry.id   e78fefe7db0520b922aae715b232ada2
#
_cell.length_a   1.000
_cell.length_b   1.000
_cell.length_c   1.000
_cell.angle_alpha   90.00
_cell.angle_beta   90.00
_cell.angle_gamma   90.00
#
_symmetry.space_group_name_H-M   'P 1'
#
loop_
_entity.id
_entity.type
_entity.pdbx_description
1 polymer ?
#
loop_
_entity_poly.entity_id
_entity_poly.type
_entity_poly.pdbx_seq_one_letter_code
_entity_poly.pdbx_strand_id
1 'polypeptide(L)'
;MSPDSVKPLISLEEAREFVLGSCSVGEPLRIDLARATGYVLAQDVMSAEDVPPFSNSAVDGYAVRACDVEVASKDAPVSLGVVGEVAAGAAPLVALGAGQAIRIMTGAPMPTGADCVVMVEDTEFTGQRKLFDGSQMVKIFRAARTGDAIRGVGDDVHSGDMVFHTRTEIRPSVAGVLASINCRQPLVFPAVRVCVLSTGDELIDDGSVLAPGQIRESNRTMLLGMVNAAGALAVDYGIVVDDEEVLERVLRQAAEECDAIVTSGGVSMGDYDVVKSVLSRIAEMRWMQLAIKPAKPFAFGLLKSTTGREIPVFGLPGNPVSSLVSFELLARPTLRMMAGHAPAAWDRDTILAIADSALPRSPDGKVHYQRVIAQFKEDGRLHIDSVRSQGSHQLA
;
A
#
# COMPACT_ATOMS: atom_id res chain seq x y z
N MET A 1 50.70 9.05 20.04
CA MET A 1 49.22 9.05 20.02
C MET A 1 48.79 10.17 19.10
N SER A 2 48.40 9.83 17.88
CA SER A 2 47.84 10.83 16.94
C SER A 2 46.48 11.27 17.46
N PRO A 3 46.11 12.57 17.39
CA PRO A 3 44.80 13.02 17.79
C PRO A 3 43.78 12.34 16.87
N ASP A 4 42.75 11.70 17.45
CA ASP A 4 41.63 11.10 16.77
C ASP A 4 41.09 12.07 15.69
N SER A 5 41.28 11.71 14.43
CA SER A 5 40.67 12.42 13.34
C SER A 5 39.15 12.16 13.44
N VAL A 6 38.42 13.11 14.04
CA VAL A 6 36.94 13.10 14.04
C VAL A 6 36.50 12.95 12.60
N LYS A 7 35.97 11.80 12.26
CA LYS A 7 35.41 11.60 10.91
C LYS A 7 34.39 12.73 10.63
N PRO A 8 34.48 13.40 9.47
CA PRO A 8 33.56 14.49 9.17
C PRO A 8 32.12 13.97 9.17
N LEU A 9 31.20 14.79 9.68
CA LEU A 9 29.76 14.51 9.55
C LEU A 9 29.38 14.64 8.08
N ILE A 10 28.63 13.70 7.58
CA ILE A 10 28.02 13.76 6.25
C ILE A 10 26.55 14.17 6.36
N SER A 11 26.03 14.81 5.33
CA SER A 11 24.62 15.19 5.31
C SER A 11 23.72 13.95 5.20
N LEU A 12 22.45 14.10 5.56
CA LEU A 12 21.46 13.03 5.35
C LEU A 12 21.29 12.77 3.85
N GLU A 13 21.28 13.80 3.05
CA GLU A 13 21.12 13.74 1.59
C GLU A 13 22.25 12.94 0.96
N GLU A 14 23.50 13.18 1.30
CA GLU A 14 24.66 12.41 0.82
C GLU A 14 24.54 10.92 1.21
N ALA A 15 24.15 10.65 2.45
CA ALA A 15 23.97 9.27 2.90
C ALA A 15 22.83 8.56 2.16
N ARG A 16 21.70 9.24 1.94
CA ARG A 16 20.56 8.70 1.19
C ARG A 16 20.93 8.43 -0.26
N GLU A 17 21.58 9.37 -0.93
CA GLU A 17 22.00 9.21 -2.33
C GLU A 17 22.92 7.99 -2.47
N PHE A 18 23.88 7.82 -1.57
CA PHE A 18 24.75 6.66 -1.55
C PHE A 18 23.99 5.36 -1.33
N VAL A 19 23.09 5.28 -0.34
CA VAL A 19 22.33 4.08 0.01
C VAL A 19 21.37 3.70 -1.13
N LEU A 20 20.61 4.64 -1.64
CA LEU A 20 19.65 4.41 -2.74
C LEU A 20 20.39 4.03 -4.04
N GLY A 21 21.53 4.68 -4.33
CA GLY A 21 22.33 4.38 -5.53
C GLY A 21 23.04 3.03 -5.47
N SER A 22 23.14 2.41 -4.29
CA SER A 22 23.77 1.09 -4.10
C SER A 22 22.76 -0.07 -4.21
N CYS A 23 21.46 0.22 -4.34
CA CYS A 23 20.42 -0.81 -4.38
C CYS A 23 19.66 -0.75 -5.71
N SER A 24 19.07 -1.85 -6.10
CA SER A 24 18.26 -1.97 -7.31
C SER A 24 16.86 -2.49 -7.01
N VAL A 25 15.94 -2.23 -7.91
CA VAL A 25 14.58 -2.80 -7.89
C VAL A 25 14.67 -4.29 -8.23
N GLY A 26 13.86 -5.11 -7.58
CA GLY A 26 13.80 -6.54 -7.84
C GLY A 26 13.25 -6.87 -9.25
N GLU A 27 13.62 -8.04 -9.78
CA GLU A 27 13.14 -8.50 -11.09
C GLU A 27 11.62 -8.77 -11.05
N PRO A 28 10.85 -8.21 -12.01
CA PRO A 28 9.39 -8.37 -12.03
C PRO A 28 8.94 -9.83 -12.19
N LEU A 29 7.81 -10.15 -11.56
CA LEU A 29 7.19 -11.47 -11.65
C LEU A 29 5.67 -11.36 -11.79
N ARG A 30 5.05 -12.40 -12.37
CA ARG A 30 3.59 -12.50 -12.41
C ARG A 30 3.09 -13.23 -11.18
N ILE A 31 2.05 -12.67 -10.55
CA ILE A 31 1.41 -13.28 -9.38
C ILE A 31 -0.11 -13.32 -9.58
N ASP A 32 -0.76 -14.23 -8.87
CA ASP A 32 -2.22 -14.27 -8.84
C ASP A 32 -2.78 -12.98 -8.23
N LEU A 33 -3.79 -12.39 -8.87
CA LEU A 33 -4.40 -11.13 -8.41
C LEU A 33 -4.92 -11.22 -6.97
N ALA A 34 -5.42 -12.38 -6.54
CA ALA A 34 -5.89 -12.57 -5.17
C ALA A 34 -4.79 -12.38 -4.11
N ARG A 35 -3.51 -12.44 -4.51
CA ARG A 35 -2.33 -12.26 -3.65
C ARG A 35 -1.58 -10.96 -3.94
N ALA A 36 -2.07 -10.15 -4.88
CA ALA A 36 -1.34 -9.00 -5.40
C ALA A 36 -1.47 -7.73 -4.55
N THR A 37 -2.41 -7.67 -3.61
CA THR A 37 -2.57 -6.49 -2.73
C THR A 37 -1.29 -6.21 -1.94
N GLY A 38 -0.83 -4.96 -1.99
CA GLY A 38 0.42 -4.49 -1.38
C GLY A 38 1.63 -4.55 -2.30
N TYR A 39 1.55 -5.26 -3.43
CA TYR A 39 2.60 -5.23 -4.46
C TYR A 39 2.47 -3.99 -5.35
N VAL A 40 3.49 -3.75 -6.16
CA VAL A 40 3.59 -2.59 -7.06
C VAL A 40 3.64 -3.07 -8.50
N LEU A 41 2.83 -2.48 -9.38
CA LEU A 41 2.81 -2.83 -10.81
C LEU A 41 4.17 -2.53 -11.47
N ALA A 42 4.68 -3.51 -12.20
CA ALA A 42 5.93 -3.41 -12.94
C ALA A 42 5.74 -3.05 -14.43
N GLN A 43 4.49 -2.89 -14.86
CA GLN A 43 4.14 -2.46 -16.23
C GLN A 43 2.88 -1.61 -16.20
N ASP A 44 2.68 -0.84 -17.26
CA ASP A 44 1.40 -0.18 -17.52
C ASP A 44 0.33 -1.24 -17.80
N VAL A 45 -0.89 -0.99 -17.33
CA VAL A 45 -2.03 -1.89 -17.50
C VAL A 45 -3.06 -1.22 -18.38
N MET A 46 -3.31 -1.82 -19.54
CA MET A 46 -4.37 -1.42 -20.46
C MET A 46 -5.55 -2.39 -20.35
N SER A 47 -6.76 -1.90 -20.49
CA SER A 47 -7.93 -2.79 -20.56
C SER A 47 -8.00 -3.48 -21.92
N ALA A 48 -8.20 -4.79 -21.90
CA ALA A 48 -8.50 -5.55 -23.11
C ALA A 48 -9.99 -5.65 -23.40
N GLU A 49 -10.84 -5.24 -22.46
CA GLU A 49 -12.29 -5.39 -22.47
C GLU A 49 -12.98 -4.09 -22.08
N ASP A 50 -14.19 -3.87 -22.58
CA ASP A 50 -15.06 -2.79 -22.12
C ASP A 50 -15.66 -3.12 -20.73
N VAL A 51 -15.80 -2.14 -19.87
CA VAL A 51 -16.50 -2.27 -18.57
C VAL A 51 -17.60 -1.23 -18.49
N PRO A 52 -18.86 -1.63 -18.47
CA PRO A 52 -19.39 -2.98 -18.69
C PRO A 52 -19.26 -3.46 -20.15
N PRO A 53 -19.24 -4.78 -20.40
CA PRO A 53 -19.08 -5.32 -21.76
C PRO A 53 -20.35 -5.28 -22.61
N PHE A 54 -21.50 -4.89 -22.03
CA PHE A 54 -22.79 -4.72 -22.69
C PHE A 54 -23.60 -3.62 -22.01
N SER A 55 -24.50 -2.99 -22.75
CA SER A 55 -25.45 -2.02 -22.18
C SER A 55 -26.37 -2.73 -21.19
N ASN A 56 -26.50 -2.17 -19.99
CA ASN A 56 -27.27 -2.77 -18.90
C ASN A 56 -28.09 -1.73 -18.13
N SER A 57 -29.10 -2.20 -17.38
CA SER A 57 -29.88 -1.33 -16.51
C SER A 57 -29.07 -0.82 -15.33
N ALA A 58 -29.13 0.49 -15.07
CA ALA A 58 -28.56 1.10 -13.88
C ALA A 58 -29.41 0.90 -12.62
N VAL A 59 -30.69 0.51 -12.77
CA VAL A 59 -31.70 0.42 -11.71
C VAL A 59 -32.59 -0.82 -11.88
N ASP A 60 -33.32 -1.18 -10.84
CA ASP A 60 -34.44 -2.12 -10.93
C ASP A 60 -35.64 -1.37 -11.50
N GLY A 61 -36.31 -1.97 -12.50
CA GLY A 61 -37.40 -1.27 -13.15
C GLY A 61 -38.02 -2.04 -14.32
N TYR A 62 -38.43 -1.29 -15.32
CA TYR A 62 -39.01 -1.80 -16.56
C TYR A 62 -38.27 -1.18 -17.74
N ALA A 63 -37.68 -2.03 -18.56
CA ALA A 63 -37.14 -1.65 -19.85
C ALA A 63 -38.28 -1.37 -20.80
N VAL A 64 -38.32 -0.21 -21.42
CA VAL A 64 -39.39 0.29 -22.28
C VAL A 64 -38.80 1.05 -23.46
N ARG A 65 -39.65 1.43 -24.40
CA ARG A 65 -39.30 2.40 -25.45
C ARG A 65 -39.71 3.78 -24.97
N ALA A 66 -38.80 4.74 -25.03
CA ALA A 66 -39.03 6.12 -24.60
C ALA A 66 -40.24 6.76 -25.26
N CYS A 67 -40.46 6.48 -26.56
CA CYS A 67 -41.63 6.99 -27.31
C CYS A 67 -42.95 6.48 -26.77
N ASP A 68 -42.99 5.31 -26.13
CA ASP A 68 -44.23 4.75 -25.56
C ASP A 68 -44.58 5.38 -24.20
N VAL A 69 -43.64 6.08 -23.54
CA VAL A 69 -43.80 6.67 -22.20
C VAL A 69 -43.56 8.17 -22.16
N GLU A 70 -43.40 8.81 -23.31
CA GLU A 70 -43.06 10.24 -23.44
C GLU A 70 -44.07 11.17 -22.70
N VAL A 71 -45.32 10.77 -22.66
CA VAL A 71 -46.44 11.55 -22.04
C VAL A 71 -46.82 11.07 -20.65
N ALA A 72 -46.10 10.06 -20.10
CA ALA A 72 -46.44 9.50 -18.81
C ALA A 72 -46.25 10.50 -17.66
N SER A 73 -47.26 10.58 -16.80
CA SER A 73 -47.24 11.42 -15.59
C SER A 73 -48.08 10.78 -14.49
N LYS A 74 -48.00 11.31 -13.27
CA LYS A 74 -48.81 10.82 -12.14
C LYS A 74 -50.31 10.96 -12.41
N ASP A 75 -50.74 12.00 -13.12
CA ASP A 75 -52.11 12.26 -13.42
C ASP A 75 -52.60 11.54 -14.70
N ALA A 76 -51.68 11.16 -15.58
CA ALA A 76 -51.92 10.47 -16.82
C ALA A 76 -50.92 9.32 -17.03
N PRO A 77 -51.04 8.22 -16.26
CA PRO A 77 -50.14 7.10 -16.39
C PRO A 77 -50.29 6.36 -17.68
N VAL A 78 -49.19 5.87 -18.26
CA VAL A 78 -49.19 5.01 -19.43
C VAL A 78 -49.16 3.56 -18.96
N SER A 79 -50.04 2.72 -19.55
CA SER A 79 -50.10 1.28 -19.25
C SER A 79 -49.43 0.44 -20.38
N LEU A 80 -48.46 -0.39 -20.01
CA LEU A 80 -47.72 -1.26 -20.94
C LEU A 80 -47.89 -2.73 -20.57
N GLY A 81 -47.99 -3.61 -21.58
CA GLY A 81 -48.08 -5.06 -21.38
C GLY A 81 -46.71 -5.64 -21.02
N VAL A 82 -46.60 -6.38 -19.90
CA VAL A 82 -45.33 -6.98 -19.45
C VAL A 82 -45.15 -8.33 -20.17
N VAL A 83 -44.12 -8.42 -21.05
CA VAL A 83 -43.84 -9.56 -21.91
C VAL A 83 -42.63 -10.39 -21.47
N GLY A 84 -41.93 -9.99 -20.43
CA GLY A 84 -40.78 -10.75 -19.95
C GLY A 84 -40.16 -10.17 -18.70
N GLU A 85 -39.16 -10.87 -18.20
CA GLU A 85 -38.27 -10.45 -17.12
C GLU A 85 -36.81 -10.79 -17.44
N VAL A 86 -35.87 -9.90 -17.15
CA VAL A 86 -34.45 -10.11 -17.31
C VAL A 86 -33.75 -9.86 -15.96
N ALA A 87 -33.21 -10.91 -15.38
CA ALA A 87 -32.39 -10.83 -14.18
C ALA A 87 -30.90 -10.59 -14.54
N ALA A 88 -30.12 -10.10 -13.59
CA ALA A 88 -28.68 -10.03 -13.75
C ALA A 88 -28.10 -11.42 -14.04
N GLY A 89 -27.22 -11.52 -15.04
CA GLY A 89 -26.61 -12.78 -15.49
C GLY A 89 -27.47 -13.59 -16.46
N ALA A 90 -28.69 -13.15 -16.76
CA ALA A 90 -29.54 -13.77 -17.79
C ALA A 90 -29.49 -12.99 -19.12
N ALA A 91 -29.61 -13.69 -20.25
CA ALA A 91 -29.76 -13.02 -21.54
C ALA A 91 -31.24 -12.68 -21.79
N PRO A 92 -31.57 -11.51 -22.39
CA PRO A 92 -32.94 -11.22 -22.83
C PRO A 92 -33.43 -12.23 -23.87
N LEU A 93 -34.56 -12.90 -23.59
CA LEU A 93 -35.11 -13.91 -24.49
C LEU A 93 -36.15 -13.34 -25.48
N VAL A 94 -36.65 -12.12 -25.19
CA VAL A 94 -37.75 -11.52 -25.96
C VAL A 94 -37.31 -10.12 -26.38
N ALA A 95 -37.59 -9.76 -27.63
CA ALA A 95 -37.45 -8.39 -28.11
C ALA A 95 -38.70 -7.58 -27.71
N LEU A 96 -38.49 -6.31 -27.36
CA LEU A 96 -39.52 -5.40 -26.94
C LEU A 96 -40.24 -4.79 -28.15
N GLY A 97 -41.58 -4.94 -28.23
CA GLY A 97 -42.44 -4.28 -29.20
C GLY A 97 -43.05 -2.98 -28.66
N ALA A 98 -43.86 -2.31 -29.51
CA ALA A 98 -44.61 -1.12 -29.11
C ALA A 98 -45.67 -1.47 -28.06
N GLY A 99 -45.85 -0.60 -27.06
CA GLY A 99 -46.81 -0.78 -25.98
C GLY A 99 -46.44 -1.88 -24.98
N GLN A 100 -45.19 -2.38 -25.02
CA GLN A 100 -44.71 -3.44 -24.15
C GLN A 100 -43.66 -2.97 -23.16
N ALA A 101 -43.47 -3.71 -22.08
CA ALA A 101 -42.44 -3.53 -21.09
C ALA A 101 -41.81 -4.88 -20.74
N ILE A 102 -40.53 -4.88 -20.39
CA ILE A 102 -39.83 -6.03 -19.83
C ILE A 102 -39.33 -5.64 -18.45
N ARG A 103 -39.69 -6.42 -17.43
CA ARG A 103 -39.13 -6.21 -16.09
C ARG A 103 -37.62 -6.46 -16.13
N ILE A 104 -36.83 -5.55 -15.59
CA ILE A 104 -35.38 -5.63 -15.64
C ILE A 104 -34.76 -5.32 -14.25
N MET A 105 -33.72 -6.05 -13.89
CA MET A 105 -32.97 -5.84 -12.65
C MET A 105 -31.69 -5.07 -12.94
N THR A 106 -31.20 -4.37 -11.95
CA THR A 106 -29.91 -3.67 -12.00
C THR A 106 -28.79 -4.58 -12.49
N GLY A 107 -28.02 -4.12 -13.47
CA GLY A 107 -26.94 -4.89 -14.11
C GLY A 107 -27.39 -5.90 -15.16
N ALA A 108 -28.69 -6.09 -15.37
CA ALA A 108 -29.19 -6.97 -16.42
C ALA A 108 -29.04 -6.33 -17.80
N PRO A 109 -28.70 -7.13 -18.85
CA PRO A 109 -28.50 -6.60 -20.20
C PRO A 109 -29.80 -6.04 -20.78
N MET A 110 -29.68 -4.93 -21.51
CA MET A 110 -30.82 -4.27 -22.15
C MET A 110 -31.46 -5.16 -23.22
N PRO A 111 -32.79 -5.37 -23.17
CA PRO A 111 -33.49 -6.10 -24.20
C PRO A 111 -33.46 -5.37 -25.56
N THR A 112 -33.35 -6.11 -26.64
CA THR A 112 -33.49 -5.54 -28.00
C THR A 112 -34.82 -4.81 -28.14
N GLY A 113 -34.79 -3.56 -28.62
CA GLY A 113 -35.96 -2.72 -28.81
C GLY A 113 -36.27 -1.77 -27.63
N ALA A 114 -35.68 -2.00 -26.46
CA ALA A 114 -35.76 -1.05 -25.35
C ALA A 114 -34.64 0.01 -25.50
N ASP A 115 -34.92 1.26 -25.16
CA ASP A 115 -33.98 2.36 -25.21
C ASP A 115 -33.96 3.21 -23.92
N CYS A 116 -34.74 2.85 -22.91
CA CYS A 116 -34.68 3.43 -21.57
C CYS A 116 -35.22 2.45 -20.50
N VAL A 117 -34.97 2.78 -19.23
CA VAL A 117 -35.54 2.04 -18.09
C VAL A 117 -36.25 3.03 -17.18
N VAL A 118 -37.50 2.67 -16.81
CA VAL A 118 -38.25 3.40 -15.77
C VAL A 118 -38.09 2.65 -14.46
N MET A 119 -37.68 3.37 -13.40
CA MET A 119 -37.45 2.82 -12.07
C MET A 119 -38.73 2.20 -11.50
N VAL A 120 -38.63 1.12 -10.73
CA VAL A 120 -39.78 0.44 -10.12
C VAL A 120 -40.61 1.38 -9.24
N GLU A 121 -39.99 2.37 -8.60
CA GLU A 121 -40.63 3.38 -7.75
C GLU A 121 -41.56 4.32 -8.52
N ASP A 122 -41.33 4.49 -9.83
CA ASP A 122 -42.16 5.28 -10.73
C ASP A 122 -43.17 4.41 -11.48
N THR A 123 -43.47 3.21 -10.97
CA THR A 123 -44.39 2.25 -11.63
C THR A 123 -45.35 1.57 -10.66
N GLU A 124 -46.45 1.04 -11.17
CA GLU A 124 -47.40 0.19 -10.45
C GLU A 124 -47.69 -1.08 -11.30
N PHE A 125 -47.28 -2.25 -10.79
CA PHE A 125 -47.56 -3.50 -11.43
C PHE A 125 -48.80 -4.14 -10.81
N THR A 126 -49.81 -4.46 -11.66
CA THR A 126 -51.11 -5.00 -11.24
C THR A 126 -51.31 -6.45 -11.61
N GLY A 127 -50.24 -7.28 -11.57
CA GLY A 127 -50.33 -8.65 -12.04
C GLY A 127 -49.70 -9.71 -11.11
N GLN A 128 -49.78 -10.97 -11.48
CA GLN A 128 -49.09 -12.09 -10.84
C GLN A 128 -47.68 -12.26 -11.45
N ARG A 129 -46.63 -12.23 -10.63
CA ARG A 129 -45.21 -12.19 -11.03
C ARG A 129 -44.71 -13.38 -11.91
N LYS A 130 -45.54 -14.24 -12.44
CA LYS A 130 -45.11 -15.43 -13.20
C LYS A 130 -45.74 -15.58 -14.60
N LEU A 131 -46.56 -14.64 -15.03
CA LEU A 131 -47.19 -14.66 -16.34
C LEU A 131 -46.68 -13.45 -17.15
N PHE A 132 -45.76 -13.72 -18.09
CA PHE A 132 -45.14 -12.69 -18.96
C PHE A 132 -45.68 -12.89 -20.42
N ASP A 133 -47.00 -12.93 -20.60
CA ASP A 133 -47.65 -13.13 -21.90
C ASP A 133 -48.23 -11.85 -22.50
N GLY A 134 -47.92 -10.69 -21.85
CA GLY A 134 -48.45 -9.38 -22.26
C GLY A 134 -49.86 -9.09 -21.74
N SER A 135 -50.52 -10.06 -21.05
CA SER A 135 -51.84 -9.83 -20.45
C SER A 135 -51.78 -9.04 -19.16
N GLN A 136 -50.60 -8.98 -18.52
CA GLN A 136 -50.37 -8.22 -17.28
C GLN A 136 -49.80 -6.85 -17.61
N MET A 137 -50.30 -5.85 -16.93
CA MET A 137 -49.96 -4.45 -17.22
C MET A 137 -49.11 -3.83 -16.12
N VAL A 138 -48.16 -3.00 -16.52
CA VAL A 138 -47.48 -2.07 -15.62
C VAL A 138 -47.90 -0.66 -15.97
N LYS A 139 -48.30 0.14 -14.97
CA LYS A 139 -48.52 1.58 -15.13
C LYS A 139 -47.23 2.34 -14.90
N ILE A 140 -46.89 3.22 -15.80
CA ILE A 140 -45.71 4.11 -15.76
C ILE A 140 -46.22 5.49 -15.41
N PHE A 141 -45.65 6.08 -14.32
CA PHE A 141 -46.05 7.39 -13.80
C PHE A 141 -45.07 8.52 -14.14
N ARG A 142 -43.98 8.19 -14.84
CA ARG A 142 -42.95 9.16 -15.21
C ARG A 142 -42.47 8.93 -16.64
N ALA A 143 -42.41 10.05 -17.38
CA ALA A 143 -41.79 10.03 -18.71
C ALA A 143 -40.28 9.70 -18.60
N ALA A 144 -39.76 8.92 -19.55
CA ALA A 144 -38.36 8.64 -19.69
C ALA A 144 -37.89 8.99 -21.11
N ARG A 145 -36.61 9.29 -21.24
CA ARG A 145 -35.93 9.59 -22.50
C ARG A 145 -35.00 8.45 -22.89
N THR A 146 -34.70 8.36 -24.16
CA THR A 146 -33.64 7.43 -24.65
C THR A 146 -32.36 7.60 -23.87
N GLY A 147 -31.82 6.52 -23.33
CA GLY A 147 -30.64 6.48 -22.48
C GLY A 147 -30.89 6.59 -20.98
N ASP A 148 -32.11 6.98 -20.55
CA ASP A 148 -32.39 7.09 -19.12
C ASP A 148 -32.22 5.75 -18.39
N ALA A 149 -31.47 5.78 -17.28
CA ALA A 149 -31.15 4.65 -16.42
C ALA A 149 -30.49 3.45 -17.14
N ILE A 150 -29.76 3.70 -18.21
CA ILE A 150 -28.92 2.72 -18.92
C ILE A 150 -27.45 3.06 -18.68
N ARG A 151 -26.63 2.04 -18.41
CA ARG A 151 -25.17 2.12 -18.51
C ARG A 151 -24.77 1.57 -19.86
N GLY A 152 -24.05 2.38 -20.63
CA GLY A 152 -23.54 1.98 -21.95
C GLY A 152 -22.36 1.00 -21.88
N VAL A 153 -22.00 0.44 -23.03
CA VAL A 153 -20.76 -0.34 -23.17
C VAL A 153 -19.58 0.57 -22.89
N GLY A 154 -18.69 0.15 -21.99
CA GLY A 154 -17.46 0.89 -21.69
C GLY A 154 -17.65 2.17 -20.86
N ASP A 155 -18.83 2.42 -20.26
CA ASP A 155 -19.08 3.64 -19.47
C ASP A 155 -18.07 3.86 -18.33
N ASP A 156 -17.44 2.82 -17.83
CA ASP A 156 -16.41 2.89 -16.78
C ASP A 156 -15.00 2.81 -17.39
N VAL A 157 -14.75 1.83 -18.27
CA VAL A 157 -13.46 1.63 -18.93
C VAL A 157 -13.69 1.11 -20.34
N HIS A 158 -13.07 1.75 -21.34
CA HIS A 158 -13.07 1.24 -22.71
C HIS A 158 -11.90 0.28 -22.95
N SER A 159 -12.12 -0.67 -23.85
CA SER A 159 -11.03 -1.50 -24.40
C SER A 159 -9.98 -0.61 -25.05
N GLY A 160 -8.70 -0.80 -24.66
CA GLY A 160 -7.58 0.02 -25.07
C GLY A 160 -7.24 1.19 -24.14
N ASP A 161 -8.08 1.47 -23.12
CA ASP A 161 -7.76 2.52 -22.15
C ASP A 161 -6.58 2.14 -21.27
N MET A 162 -5.72 3.13 -20.98
CA MET A 162 -4.70 3.05 -19.95
C MET A 162 -5.38 3.15 -18.58
N VAL A 163 -5.40 2.03 -17.83
CA VAL A 163 -6.10 1.96 -16.54
C VAL A 163 -5.16 2.28 -15.36
N PHE A 164 -3.95 1.73 -15.38
CA PHE A 164 -2.95 1.99 -14.36
C PHE A 164 -1.55 2.10 -14.97
N HIS A 165 -0.77 3.04 -14.46
CA HIS A 165 0.64 3.15 -14.80
C HIS A 165 1.50 2.19 -13.97
N THR A 166 2.65 1.83 -14.52
CA THR A 166 3.74 1.19 -13.76
C THR A 166 4.04 1.97 -12.48
N ARG A 167 4.50 1.29 -11.45
CA ARG A 167 4.72 1.81 -10.09
C ARG A 167 3.45 2.20 -9.31
N THR A 168 2.26 1.84 -9.81
CA THR A 168 1.03 1.93 -9.02
C THR A 168 1.01 0.81 -7.97
N GLU A 169 0.81 1.16 -6.71
CA GLU A 169 0.59 0.19 -5.63
C GLU A 169 -0.79 -0.44 -5.75
N ILE A 170 -0.86 -1.76 -5.75
CA ILE A 170 -2.11 -2.52 -5.82
C ILE A 170 -2.80 -2.48 -4.45
N ARG A 171 -3.60 -1.43 -4.24
CA ARG A 171 -4.51 -1.31 -3.11
C ARG A 171 -5.79 -2.11 -3.38
N PRO A 172 -6.65 -2.39 -2.38
CA PRO A 172 -7.89 -3.15 -2.60
C PRO A 172 -8.77 -2.62 -3.74
N SER A 173 -8.89 -1.29 -3.89
CA SER A 173 -9.64 -0.68 -5.01
C SER A 173 -8.99 -0.94 -6.36
N VAL A 174 -7.65 -0.85 -6.43
CA VAL A 174 -6.89 -1.16 -7.65
C VAL A 174 -7.06 -2.64 -8.04
N ALA A 175 -6.99 -3.55 -7.05
CA ALA A 175 -7.23 -4.98 -7.28
C ALA A 175 -8.64 -5.24 -7.80
N GLY A 176 -9.66 -4.51 -7.31
CA GLY A 176 -11.03 -4.57 -7.81
C GLY A 176 -11.13 -4.19 -9.29
N VAL A 177 -10.51 -3.08 -9.68
CA VAL A 177 -10.48 -2.64 -11.09
C VAL A 177 -9.68 -3.62 -11.96
N LEU A 178 -8.52 -4.11 -11.50
CA LEU A 178 -7.77 -5.15 -12.22
C LEU A 178 -8.61 -6.41 -12.47
N ALA A 179 -9.45 -6.78 -11.50
CA ALA A 179 -10.37 -7.91 -11.65
C ALA A 179 -11.46 -7.63 -12.70
N SER A 180 -12.02 -6.40 -12.72
CA SER A 180 -13.10 -6.03 -13.66
C SER A 180 -12.64 -6.00 -15.12
N ILE A 181 -11.36 -5.71 -15.37
CA ILE A 181 -10.72 -5.74 -16.70
C ILE A 181 -10.03 -7.08 -17.01
N ASN A 182 -10.33 -8.13 -16.24
CA ASN A 182 -9.79 -9.48 -16.40
C ASN A 182 -8.26 -9.62 -16.30
N CYS A 183 -7.58 -8.68 -15.61
CA CYS A 183 -6.14 -8.77 -15.33
C CYS A 183 -5.88 -9.73 -14.15
N ARG A 184 -5.87 -11.04 -14.43
CA ARG A 184 -5.79 -12.10 -13.41
C ARG A 184 -4.39 -12.34 -12.86
N GLN A 185 -3.35 -12.00 -13.61
CA GLN A 185 -1.95 -12.19 -13.26
C GLN A 185 -1.16 -10.92 -13.59
N PRO A 186 -1.29 -9.84 -12.80
CA PRO A 186 -0.49 -8.64 -13.01
C PRO A 186 1.00 -8.93 -12.91
N LEU A 187 1.81 -8.22 -13.71
CA LEU A 187 3.25 -8.17 -13.55
C LEU A 187 3.57 -7.17 -12.44
N VAL A 188 4.29 -7.61 -11.41
CA VAL A 188 4.59 -6.80 -10.23
C VAL A 188 6.07 -6.89 -9.87
N PHE A 189 6.57 -5.89 -9.15
CA PHE A 189 7.86 -6.01 -8.48
C PHE A 189 7.71 -6.92 -7.25
N PRO A 190 8.75 -7.73 -6.91
CA PRO A 190 8.69 -8.63 -5.77
C PRO A 190 8.62 -7.88 -4.44
N ALA A 191 7.98 -8.48 -3.45
CA ALA A 191 8.06 -7.99 -2.08
C ALA A 191 9.47 -8.25 -1.53
N VAL A 192 10.07 -7.23 -0.91
CA VAL A 192 11.43 -7.31 -0.33
C VAL A 192 11.38 -8.09 0.98
N ARG A 193 12.11 -9.19 1.07
CA ARG A 193 12.27 -9.97 2.31
C ARG A 193 13.41 -9.39 3.13
N VAL A 194 13.14 -9.00 4.37
CA VAL A 194 14.09 -8.27 5.22
C VAL A 194 14.38 -9.08 6.48
N CYS A 195 15.60 -9.56 6.61
CA CYS A 195 16.10 -10.10 7.87
C CYS A 195 16.17 -8.97 8.92
N VAL A 196 15.61 -9.19 10.09
CA VAL A 196 15.74 -8.29 11.25
C VAL A 196 16.34 -9.09 12.40
N LEU A 197 17.47 -8.61 12.92
CA LEU A 197 18.15 -9.21 14.07
C LEU A 197 18.64 -8.13 15.04
N SER A 198 18.75 -8.48 16.30
CA SER A 198 19.44 -7.70 17.33
C SER A 198 20.69 -8.46 17.82
N THR A 199 21.70 -7.74 18.28
CA THR A 199 22.90 -8.30 18.89
C THR A 199 23.13 -7.66 20.26
N GLY A 200 23.62 -8.46 21.20
CA GLY A 200 23.95 -8.02 22.54
C GLY A 200 23.60 -9.08 23.58
N ASP A 201 24.59 -9.46 24.40
CA ASP A 201 24.41 -10.42 25.48
C ASP A 201 23.55 -9.88 26.64
N GLU A 202 23.35 -8.54 26.67
CA GLU A 202 22.47 -7.86 27.63
C GLU A 202 20.99 -8.00 27.27
N LEU A 203 20.64 -8.43 26.03
CA LEU A 203 19.27 -8.41 25.53
C LEU A 203 18.48 -9.66 25.94
N ILE A 204 17.30 -9.46 26.50
CA ILE A 204 16.38 -10.54 26.95
C ILE A 204 14.99 -10.30 26.39
N ASP A 205 14.38 -11.32 25.74
CA ASP A 205 13.04 -11.27 25.15
C ASP A 205 12.12 -12.45 25.55
N ASP A 206 12.61 -13.36 26.41
CA ASP A 206 11.91 -14.60 26.82
C ASP A 206 10.92 -14.40 28.01
N GLY A 207 10.76 -13.16 28.50
CA GLY A 207 9.90 -12.85 29.63
C GLY A 207 10.49 -13.17 31.02
N SER A 208 11.70 -13.73 31.11
CA SER A 208 12.38 -14.03 32.38
C SER A 208 12.67 -12.76 33.20
N VAL A 209 12.96 -12.92 34.49
CA VAL A 209 13.40 -11.80 35.36
C VAL A 209 14.78 -11.36 34.91
N LEU A 210 14.95 -10.04 34.71
CA LEU A 210 16.25 -9.48 34.31
C LEU A 210 17.29 -9.65 35.41
N ALA A 211 18.46 -10.15 35.05
CA ALA A 211 19.65 -10.09 35.87
C ALA A 211 20.30 -8.70 35.82
N PRO A 212 21.18 -8.36 36.77
CA PRO A 212 21.94 -7.11 36.70
C PRO A 212 22.70 -6.99 35.36
N GLY A 213 22.56 -5.84 34.69
CA GLY A 213 23.17 -5.58 33.40
C GLY A 213 22.30 -5.99 32.19
N GLN A 214 21.22 -6.73 32.38
CA GLN A 214 20.29 -7.12 31.32
C GLN A 214 19.20 -6.08 31.09
N ILE A 215 18.75 -5.98 29.84
CA ILE A 215 17.64 -5.11 29.41
C ILE A 215 16.67 -5.87 28.51
N ARG A 216 15.46 -5.37 28.39
CA ARG A 216 14.49 -5.93 27.43
C ARG A 216 14.85 -5.56 26.00
N GLU A 217 14.86 -6.57 25.14
CA GLU A 217 14.93 -6.34 23.70
C GLU A 217 13.64 -5.65 23.22
N SER A 218 13.77 -4.50 22.58
CA SER A 218 12.65 -3.72 22.07
C SER A 218 12.83 -3.28 20.61
N ASN A 219 14.07 -3.17 20.15
CA ASN A 219 14.38 -2.64 18.83
C ASN A 219 13.98 -3.61 17.73
N ARG A 220 14.27 -4.89 17.87
CA ARG A 220 13.88 -5.92 16.90
C ARG A 220 12.37 -6.01 16.74
N THR A 221 11.64 -6.02 17.85
CA THR A 221 10.17 -6.01 17.86
C THR A 221 9.63 -4.78 17.11
N MET A 222 10.17 -3.59 17.38
CA MET A 222 9.81 -2.34 16.70
C MET A 222 10.16 -2.41 15.21
N LEU A 223 11.37 -2.85 14.85
CA LEU A 223 11.87 -2.91 13.48
C LEU A 223 11.10 -3.92 12.63
N LEU A 224 10.70 -5.09 13.16
CA LEU A 224 9.80 -6.02 12.48
C LEU A 224 8.49 -5.34 12.07
N GLY A 225 7.88 -4.59 13.00
CA GLY A 225 6.69 -3.79 12.71
C GLY A 225 6.93 -2.71 11.66
N MET A 226 8.07 -2.02 11.73
CA MET A 226 8.43 -0.95 10.78
C MET A 226 8.71 -1.47 9.37
N VAL A 227 9.37 -2.63 9.24
CA VAL A 227 9.59 -3.32 7.95
C VAL A 227 8.24 -3.67 7.31
N ASN A 228 7.33 -4.30 8.06
CA ASN A 228 5.99 -4.63 7.55
C ASN A 228 5.20 -3.36 7.17
N ALA A 229 5.28 -2.31 7.98
CA ALA A 229 4.64 -1.02 7.69
C ALA A 229 5.27 -0.26 6.49
N ALA A 230 6.47 -0.64 6.08
CA ALA A 230 7.09 -0.17 4.84
C ALA A 230 6.62 -0.93 3.60
N GLY A 231 5.82 -1.99 3.75
CA GLY A 231 5.36 -2.86 2.67
C GLY A 231 6.35 -3.98 2.30
N ALA A 232 7.35 -4.22 3.14
CA ALA A 232 8.29 -5.34 3.00
C ALA A 232 7.90 -6.53 3.89
N LEU A 233 8.51 -7.67 3.69
CA LEU A 233 8.28 -8.90 4.46
C LEU A 233 9.36 -9.05 5.53
N ALA A 234 9.02 -8.80 6.80
CA ALA A 234 9.94 -8.98 7.90
C ALA A 234 10.18 -10.48 8.20
N VAL A 235 11.44 -10.86 8.31
CA VAL A 235 11.87 -12.20 8.73
C VAL A 235 12.65 -12.05 10.05
N ASP A 236 12.14 -12.63 11.11
CA ASP A 236 12.73 -12.54 12.45
C ASP A 236 13.88 -13.53 12.61
N TYR A 237 15.08 -13.00 12.85
CA TYR A 237 16.30 -13.78 13.11
C TYR A 237 16.71 -13.80 14.59
N GLY A 238 15.87 -13.20 15.47
CA GLY A 238 16.08 -13.27 16.92
C GLY A 238 17.19 -12.36 17.44
N ILE A 239 17.64 -12.68 18.63
CA ILE A 239 18.80 -12.08 19.28
C ILE A 239 20.01 -12.98 18.98
N VAL A 240 21.06 -12.42 18.43
CA VAL A 240 22.32 -13.12 18.17
C VAL A 240 23.32 -12.74 19.26
N VAL A 241 23.93 -13.74 19.86
CA VAL A 241 24.98 -13.56 20.89
C VAL A 241 26.20 -12.83 20.32
N ASP A 242 26.96 -12.15 21.15
CA ASP A 242 28.15 -11.41 20.79
C ASP A 242 29.36 -12.36 20.52
N ASP A 243 29.13 -13.30 19.59
CA ASP A 243 30.14 -14.25 19.09
C ASP A 243 30.32 -14.06 17.58
N GLU A 244 31.56 -13.84 17.13
CA GLU A 244 31.88 -13.55 15.73
C GLU A 244 31.50 -14.69 14.77
N GLU A 245 31.72 -15.94 15.15
CA GLU A 245 31.44 -17.09 14.26
C GLU A 245 29.93 -17.34 14.14
N VAL A 246 29.21 -17.18 15.23
CA VAL A 246 27.75 -17.29 15.25
C VAL A 246 27.13 -16.19 14.41
N LEU A 247 27.55 -14.95 14.62
CA LEU A 247 27.02 -13.78 13.88
C LEU A 247 27.33 -13.88 12.37
N GLU A 248 28.57 -14.25 12.01
CA GLU A 248 28.92 -14.45 10.58
C GLU A 248 28.03 -15.49 9.91
N ARG A 249 27.82 -16.63 10.57
CA ARG A 249 26.97 -17.72 10.05
C ARG A 249 25.53 -17.24 9.84
N VAL A 250 24.97 -16.51 10.81
CA VAL A 250 23.61 -15.95 10.74
C VAL A 250 23.49 -14.92 9.61
N LEU A 251 24.46 -14.02 9.47
CA LEU A 251 24.45 -13.02 8.40
C LEU A 251 24.57 -13.66 7.01
N ARG A 252 25.40 -14.68 6.86
CA ARG A 252 25.52 -15.42 5.59
C ARG A 252 24.23 -16.17 5.26
N GLN A 253 23.59 -16.80 6.24
CA GLN A 253 22.29 -17.43 6.04
C GLN A 253 21.24 -16.39 5.63
N ALA A 254 21.19 -15.26 6.31
CA ALA A 254 20.27 -14.18 5.97
C ALA A 254 20.49 -13.65 4.53
N ALA A 255 21.74 -13.62 4.05
CA ALA A 255 22.05 -13.19 2.68
C ALA A 255 21.55 -14.19 1.60
N GLU A 256 21.38 -15.47 1.93
CA GLU A 256 20.78 -16.46 1.02
C GLU A 256 19.25 -16.38 1.01
N GLU A 257 18.62 -16.08 2.15
CA GLU A 257 17.18 -16.21 2.36
C GLU A 257 16.42 -14.87 2.20
N CYS A 258 17.13 -13.74 2.31
CA CYS A 258 16.52 -12.40 2.31
C CYS A 258 17.13 -11.51 1.22
N ASP A 259 16.46 -10.37 0.99
CA ASP A 259 16.83 -9.36 0.01
C ASP A 259 17.48 -8.14 0.66
N ALA A 260 17.35 -8.02 1.99
CA ALA A 260 18.00 -7.00 2.81
C ALA A 260 18.18 -7.49 4.24
N ILE A 261 19.13 -6.91 4.98
CA ILE A 261 19.41 -7.20 6.37
C ILE A 261 19.37 -5.90 7.16
N VAL A 262 18.64 -5.90 8.29
CA VAL A 262 18.58 -4.81 9.27
C VAL A 262 19.10 -5.33 10.60
N THR A 263 20.19 -4.75 11.11
CA THR A 263 20.72 -5.05 12.44
C THR A 263 20.44 -3.90 13.40
N SER A 264 20.09 -4.21 14.64
CA SER A 264 20.00 -3.23 15.72
C SER A 264 21.11 -3.46 16.73
N GLY A 265 21.90 -2.44 16.95
CA GLY A 265 23.14 -2.50 17.73
C GLY A 265 24.36 -2.65 16.82
N GLY A 266 25.55 -2.63 17.42
CA GLY A 266 26.79 -2.93 16.71
C GLY A 266 27.30 -1.85 15.75
N VAL A 267 26.81 -0.61 15.80
CA VAL A 267 27.29 0.50 14.96
C VAL A 267 27.92 1.63 15.77
N SER A 268 28.17 1.39 17.06
CA SER A 268 28.81 2.34 17.95
C SER A 268 30.29 2.55 17.57
N MET A 269 30.88 3.63 18.09
CA MET A 269 32.33 3.91 17.92
C MET A 269 33.21 3.05 18.83
N GLY A 270 32.62 2.10 19.57
CA GLY A 270 33.36 1.20 20.49
C GLY A 270 34.33 0.29 19.77
N ASP A 271 35.50 0.03 20.36
CA ASP A 271 36.56 -0.80 19.82
C ASP A 271 36.24 -2.32 19.92
N TYR A 272 35.20 -2.70 20.66
CA TYR A 272 34.79 -4.09 20.94
C TYR A 272 33.43 -4.47 20.32
N ASP A 273 33.13 -3.93 19.17
CA ASP A 273 31.84 -4.14 18.51
C ASP A 273 31.91 -5.34 17.56
N VAL A 274 31.36 -6.49 17.97
CA VAL A 274 31.36 -7.76 17.22
C VAL A 274 30.73 -7.58 15.84
N VAL A 275 29.62 -6.84 15.74
CA VAL A 275 28.94 -6.57 14.47
C VAL A 275 29.83 -5.83 13.50
N LYS A 276 30.56 -4.81 14.00
CA LYS A 276 31.48 -4.04 13.20
C LYS A 276 32.67 -4.90 12.71
N SER A 277 33.24 -5.74 13.59
CA SER A 277 34.31 -6.65 13.25
C SER A 277 33.86 -7.62 12.12
N VAL A 278 32.76 -8.31 12.31
CA VAL A 278 32.26 -9.30 11.36
C VAL A 278 31.87 -8.64 10.03
N LEU A 279 31.03 -7.61 10.05
CA LEU A 279 30.57 -6.95 8.81
C LEU A 279 31.72 -6.31 8.03
N SER A 280 32.75 -5.74 8.70
CA SER A 280 33.93 -5.19 8.02
C SER A 280 34.75 -6.27 7.31
N ARG A 281 34.66 -7.54 7.73
CA ARG A 281 35.33 -8.68 7.13
C ARG A 281 34.57 -9.31 5.96
N ILE A 282 33.23 -9.42 6.07
CA ILE A 282 32.40 -10.18 5.12
C ILE A 282 31.63 -9.32 4.14
N ALA A 283 31.55 -8.02 4.33
CA ALA A 283 30.74 -7.09 3.52
C ALA A 283 31.54 -5.82 3.18
N GLU A 284 31.13 -5.16 2.10
CA GLU A 284 31.69 -3.87 1.71
C GLU A 284 30.97 -2.75 2.48
N MET A 285 31.44 -2.44 3.69
CA MET A 285 30.77 -1.53 4.64
C MET A 285 31.29 -0.09 4.59
N ARG A 286 30.37 0.88 4.63
CA ARG A 286 30.62 2.30 4.90
C ARG A 286 30.06 2.67 6.28
N TRP A 287 30.95 3.00 7.21
CA TRP A 287 30.61 3.45 8.55
C TRP A 287 30.52 4.98 8.57
N MET A 288 29.31 5.50 8.81
CA MET A 288 28.98 6.91 8.63
C MET A 288 28.66 7.62 9.95
N GLN A 289 28.94 8.90 10.00
CA GLN A 289 28.47 9.80 11.05
C GLN A 289 27.60 10.89 10.41
N LEU A 290 26.32 10.84 10.66
CA LEU A 290 25.34 11.72 10.02
C LEU A 290 25.20 13.04 10.76
N ALA A 291 25.00 14.13 10.03
CA ALA A 291 24.71 15.45 10.57
C ALA A 291 23.23 15.58 11.04
N ILE A 292 22.74 14.56 11.76
CA ILE A 292 21.37 14.51 12.31
C ILE A 292 21.38 14.23 13.82
N LYS A 293 20.27 14.50 14.48
CA LYS A 293 20.05 14.19 15.90
C LYS A 293 18.57 13.81 16.11
N PRO A 294 18.30 12.61 16.69
CA PRO A 294 19.22 11.51 17.03
C PRO A 294 19.76 10.79 15.79
N ALA A 295 20.33 9.61 15.96
CA ALA A 295 20.81 8.73 14.88
C ALA A 295 22.09 9.23 14.16
N LYS A 296 23.05 9.75 14.90
CA LYS A 296 24.35 10.15 14.36
C LYS A 296 25.12 8.98 13.75
N PRO A 297 25.33 7.81 14.42
CA PRO A 297 26.00 6.67 13.81
C PRO A 297 25.02 5.90 12.90
N PHE A 298 25.53 5.49 11.75
CA PHE A 298 24.83 4.64 10.80
C PHE A 298 25.84 3.85 9.97
N ALA A 299 25.54 2.60 9.69
CA ALA A 299 26.34 1.77 8.80
C ALA A 299 25.50 1.24 7.65
N PHE A 300 26.08 1.23 6.46
CA PHE A 300 25.49 0.63 5.29
C PHE A 300 26.54 -0.08 4.47
N GLY A 301 26.20 -1.21 3.88
CA GLY A 301 27.07 -1.95 3.00
C GLY A 301 26.37 -3.04 2.24
N LEU A 302 27.13 -3.78 1.44
CA LEU A 302 26.64 -4.88 0.61
C LEU A 302 27.32 -6.16 1.01
N LEU A 303 26.53 -7.18 1.35
CA LEU A 303 26.98 -8.55 1.64
C LEU A 303 26.68 -9.41 0.42
N LYS A 304 27.71 -10.13 -0.10
CA LYS A 304 27.52 -11.01 -1.24
C LYS A 304 27.02 -12.39 -0.80
N SER A 305 25.92 -12.84 -1.40
CA SER A 305 25.43 -14.22 -1.27
C SER A 305 26.33 -15.19 -2.05
N THR A 306 26.14 -16.48 -1.87
CA THR A 306 26.86 -17.53 -2.63
C THR A 306 26.55 -17.48 -4.13
N THR A 307 25.39 -16.97 -4.52
CA THR A 307 24.99 -16.76 -5.91
C THR A 307 25.48 -15.43 -6.50
N GLY A 308 26.20 -14.62 -5.72
CA GLY A 308 26.73 -13.33 -6.14
C GLY A 308 25.74 -12.17 -6.04
N ARG A 309 24.52 -12.36 -5.46
CA ARG A 309 23.59 -11.26 -5.18
C ARG A 309 24.21 -10.33 -4.14
N GLU A 310 24.07 -9.05 -4.32
CA GLU A 310 24.49 -8.02 -3.37
C GLU A 310 23.31 -7.67 -2.46
N ILE A 311 23.41 -8.02 -1.19
CA ILE A 311 22.37 -7.87 -0.18
C ILE A 311 22.69 -6.63 0.67
N PRO A 312 21.87 -5.58 0.65
CA PRO A 312 22.06 -4.39 1.48
C PRO A 312 21.93 -4.73 2.96
N VAL A 313 22.89 -4.24 3.73
CA VAL A 313 22.96 -4.36 5.19
C VAL A 313 22.84 -2.98 5.81
N PHE A 314 21.80 -2.77 6.62
CA PHE A 314 21.54 -1.56 7.36
C PHE A 314 21.92 -1.79 8.83
N GLY A 315 23.02 -1.25 9.27
CA GLY A 315 23.42 -1.22 10.67
C GLY A 315 22.80 0.00 11.36
N LEU A 316 21.88 -0.24 12.29
CA LEU A 316 21.16 0.79 13.01
C LEU A 316 21.67 0.93 14.45
N PRO A 317 21.59 2.13 15.07
CA PRO A 317 22.02 2.34 16.44
C PRO A 317 21.24 1.50 17.46
N GLY A 318 21.88 1.10 18.57
CA GLY A 318 21.23 0.39 19.67
C GLY A 318 20.20 1.23 20.44
N ASN A 319 20.32 2.57 20.48
CA ASN A 319 19.31 3.42 21.10
C ASN A 319 17.98 3.40 20.31
N PRO A 320 16.81 3.10 20.91
CA PRO A 320 15.55 2.85 20.21
C PRO A 320 15.12 4.00 19.28
N VAL A 321 15.12 5.24 19.76
CA VAL A 321 14.72 6.40 18.94
C VAL A 321 15.70 6.63 17.79
N SER A 322 17.00 6.37 18.00
CA SER A 322 17.99 6.47 16.94
C SER A 322 17.77 5.40 15.88
N SER A 323 17.46 4.17 16.31
CA SER A 323 17.15 3.04 15.42
C SER A 323 15.91 3.35 14.56
N LEU A 324 14.83 3.83 15.19
CA LEU A 324 13.60 4.27 14.53
C LEU A 324 13.89 5.35 13.48
N VAL A 325 14.58 6.42 13.84
CA VAL A 325 14.87 7.54 12.93
C VAL A 325 15.77 7.10 11.79
N SER A 326 16.81 6.30 12.05
CA SER A 326 17.68 5.75 10.98
C SER A 326 16.89 4.87 10.01
N PHE A 327 16.00 4.02 10.53
CA PHE A 327 15.15 3.19 9.68
C PHE A 327 14.25 4.05 8.79
N GLU A 328 13.48 4.99 9.35
CA GLU A 328 12.55 5.82 8.58
C GLU A 328 13.24 6.67 7.51
N LEU A 329 14.45 7.17 7.79
CA LEU A 329 15.12 8.10 6.89
C LEU A 329 15.99 7.41 5.82
N LEU A 330 16.46 6.17 6.07
CA LEU A 330 17.45 5.49 5.23
C LEU A 330 16.99 4.10 4.77
N ALA A 331 16.57 3.22 5.69
CA ALA A 331 16.18 1.87 5.35
C ALA A 331 14.81 1.85 4.63
N ARG A 332 13.78 2.49 5.19
CA ARG A 332 12.44 2.51 4.61
C ARG A 332 12.40 3.01 3.16
N PRO A 333 12.97 4.18 2.81
CA PRO A 333 12.98 4.65 1.41
C PRO A 333 13.63 3.65 0.47
N THR A 334 14.71 3.01 0.91
CA THR A 334 15.43 2.02 0.11
C THR A 334 14.61 0.75 -0.09
N LEU A 335 13.99 0.21 0.95
CA LEU A 335 13.12 -0.97 0.85
C LEU A 335 11.92 -0.69 -0.08
N ARG A 336 11.31 0.49 0.00
CA ARG A 336 10.23 0.88 -0.92
C ARG A 336 10.72 1.05 -2.35
N MET A 337 11.89 1.62 -2.56
CA MET A 337 12.53 1.70 -3.88
C MET A 337 12.78 0.29 -4.44
N MET A 338 13.34 -0.63 -3.65
CA MET A 338 13.58 -2.02 -4.05
C MET A 338 12.30 -2.77 -4.41
N ALA A 339 11.18 -2.48 -3.71
CA ALA A 339 9.84 -2.99 -4.02
C ALA A 339 9.15 -2.28 -5.19
N GLY A 340 9.82 -1.39 -5.90
CA GLY A 340 9.34 -0.73 -7.11
C GLY A 340 8.43 0.47 -6.91
N HIS A 341 8.24 0.97 -5.69
CA HIS A 341 7.44 2.18 -5.44
C HIS A 341 8.02 3.40 -6.17
N ALA A 342 7.12 4.31 -6.56
CA ALA A 342 7.53 5.60 -7.12
C ALA A 342 8.26 6.46 -6.06
N PRO A 343 9.21 7.34 -6.46
CA PRO A 343 9.97 8.18 -5.53
C PRO A 343 9.12 8.98 -4.53
N ALA A 344 7.96 9.47 -4.95
CA ALA A 344 7.03 10.19 -4.09
C ALA A 344 6.46 9.33 -2.94
N ALA A 345 6.53 8.00 -3.05
CA ALA A 345 6.03 7.07 -2.04
C ALA A 345 7.13 6.45 -1.17
N TRP A 346 8.41 6.82 -1.34
CA TRP A 346 9.50 6.26 -0.54
C TRP A 346 9.46 6.75 0.91
N ASP A 347 9.20 8.04 1.10
CA ASP A 347 9.12 8.67 2.40
C ASP A 347 7.68 8.64 2.96
N ARG A 348 7.55 9.00 4.23
CA ARG A 348 6.25 9.28 4.85
C ARG A 348 5.71 10.62 4.34
N ASP A 349 4.39 10.71 4.23
CA ASP A 349 3.73 11.98 3.96
C ASP A 349 4.04 12.98 5.08
N THR A 350 4.24 14.24 4.68
CA THR A 350 4.46 15.35 5.61
C THR A 350 3.23 16.25 5.65
N ILE A 351 2.90 16.71 6.85
CA ILE A 351 1.79 17.62 7.09
C ILE A 351 2.26 18.84 7.86
N LEU A 352 1.62 19.98 7.61
CA LEU A 352 1.87 21.20 8.38
C LEU A 352 1.10 21.14 9.70
N ALA A 353 1.75 21.59 10.77
CA ALA A 353 1.15 21.66 12.09
C ALA A 353 1.53 23.00 12.78
N ILE A 354 0.70 23.43 13.73
CA ILE A 354 0.96 24.58 14.58
C ILE A 354 1.70 24.12 15.83
N ALA A 355 2.85 24.69 16.12
CA ALA A 355 3.58 24.44 17.37
C ALA A 355 2.94 25.28 18.49
N ASP A 356 2.43 24.61 19.52
CA ASP A 356 1.84 25.28 20.69
C ASP A 356 2.90 25.79 21.67
N SER A 357 4.06 25.16 21.67
CA SER A 357 5.21 25.56 22.46
C SER A 357 6.46 25.68 21.61
N ALA A 358 7.50 26.33 22.17
CA ALA A 358 8.79 26.38 21.51
C ALA A 358 9.39 24.97 21.32
N LEU A 359 9.92 24.71 20.13
CA LEU A 359 10.68 23.50 19.81
C LEU A 359 12.19 23.83 19.83
N PRO A 360 12.85 23.83 21.02
CA PRO A 360 14.23 24.29 21.13
C PRO A 360 15.17 23.28 20.43
N ARG A 361 16.19 23.82 19.79
CA ARG A 361 17.30 23.03 19.24
C ARG A 361 18.63 23.70 19.56
N SER A 362 19.68 22.89 19.71
CA SER A 362 21.06 23.39 19.84
C SER A 362 21.60 23.79 18.46
N PRO A 363 22.36 24.88 18.35
CA PRO A 363 23.03 25.29 17.12
C PRO A 363 24.30 24.44 16.88
N ASP A 364 24.15 23.15 16.68
CA ASP A 364 25.22 22.16 16.55
C ASP A 364 25.48 21.73 15.09
N GLY A 365 24.91 22.44 14.12
CA GLY A 365 25.09 22.16 12.69
C GLY A 365 24.35 20.92 12.18
N LYS A 366 23.44 20.32 12.98
CA LYS A 366 22.71 19.11 12.61
C LYS A 366 21.24 19.40 12.35
N VAL A 367 20.61 18.53 11.60
CA VAL A 367 19.16 18.46 11.48
C VAL A 367 18.60 17.69 12.68
N HIS A 368 17.64 18.28 13.40
CA HIS A 368 17.04 17.68 14.59
C HIS A 368 15.67 17.08 14.26
N TYR A 369 15.52 15.79 14.49
CA TYR A 369 14.25 15.07 14.44
C TYR A 369 13.69 14.94 15.85
N GLN A 370 12.66 15.72 16.15
CA GLN A 370 12.05 15.76 17.49
C GLN A 370 10.75 14.97 17.50
N ARG A 371 10.54 14.25 18.58
CA ARG A 371 9.24 13.61 18.85
C ARG A 371 8.28 14.67 19.35
N VAL A 372 7.05 14.59 18.86
CA VAL A 372 5.97 15.51 19.23
C VAL A 372 4.68 14.72 19.51
N ILE A 373 3.83 15.31 20.34
CA ILE A 373 2.45 14.88 20.48
C ILE A 373 1.64 15.73 19.50
N ALA A 374 0.85 15.08 18.66
CA ALA A 374 0.04 15.76 17.65
C ALA A 374 -1.46 15.47 17.88
N GLN A 375 -2.29 16.52 17.83
CA GLN A 375 -3.74 16.41 17.98
C GLN A 375 -4.46 17.49 17.18
N PHE A 376 -5.64 17.16 16.65
CA PHE A 376 -6.54 18.19 16.11
C PHE A 376 -7.22 18.94 17.23
N LYS A 377 -7.26 20.28 17.13
CA LYS A 377 -7.95 21.14 18.10
C LYS A 377 -9.28 21.66 17.55
N GLU A 378 -9.99 22.45 18.35
CA GLU A 378 -11.31 23.02 18.03
C GLU A 378 -11.31 23.91 16.78
N ASP A 379 -10.16 24.50 16.43
CA ASP A 379 -9.97 25.29 15.20
C ASP A 379 -9.82 24.43 13.93
N GLY A 380 -9.93 23.10 14.06
CA GLY A 380 -9.80 22.13 12.96
C GLY A 380 -8.39 21.91 12.44
N ARG A 381 -7.37 22.49 13.10
CA ARG A 381 -5.97 22.38 12.68
C ARG A 381 -5.20 21.36 13.53
N LEU A 382 -4.17 20.80 12.92
CA LEU A 382 -3.24 19.94 13.63
C LEU A 382 -2.28 20.79 14.47
N HIS A 383 -2.25 20.55 15.77
CA HIS A 383 -1.34 21.17 16.71
C HIS A 383 -0.32 20.14 17.21
N ILE A 384 0.89 20.63 17.48
CA ILE A 384 1.96 19.79 18.02
C ILE A 384 2.56 20.42 19.28
N ASP A 385 2.95 19.55 20.19
CA ASP A 385 3.72 19.94 21.38
C ASP A 385 4.90 19.01 21.58
N SER A 386 5.98 19.50 22.18
CA SER A 386 7.16 18.68 22.46
C SER A 386 6.85 17.62 23.51
N VAL A 387 7.33 16.39 23.33
CA VAL A 387 7.36 15.42 24.44
C VAL A 387 8.29 15.93 25.54
N ARG A 388 8.07 15.47 26.80
CA ARG A 388 8.84 15.92 27.96
C ARG A 388 10.33 15.71 27.84
N SER A 389 10.77 14.67 27.14
CA SER A 389 12.19 14.38 26.94
C SER A 389 12.46 13.89 25.51
N GLN A 390 13.56 14.40 24.94
CA GLN A 390 14.04 14.05 23.59
C GLN A 390 15.23 13.07 23.62
N GLY A 391 15.44 12.34 24.72
CA GLY A 391 16.51 11.34 24.85
C GLY A 391 16.38 10.21 23.82
N SER A 392 17.50 9.83 23.20
CA SER A 392 17.51 8.79 22.14
C SER A 392 17.17 7.37 22.65
N HIS A 393 17.22 7.17 23.96
CA HIS A 393 16.88 5.91 24.65
C HIS A 393 15.44 5.88 25.18
N GLN A 394 14.67 6.95 25.04
CA GLN A 394 13.33 7.11 25.61
C GLN A 394 12.30 7.00 24.48
N LEU A 395 11.80 5.82 24.24
CA LEU A 395 10.79 5.60 23.21
C LEU A 395 9.37 5.99 23.69
N ALA A 396 9.09 5.83 24.98
CA ALA A 396 7.81 6.14 25.62
C ALA A 396 7.79 7.52 26.27
#